data_abbd1fa15c986448ed68c5b2d108267e
#
_entry.id   abbd1fa15c986448ed68c5b2d108267e
#
_cell.length_a   1.000
_cell.length_b   1.000
_cell.length_c   1.000
_cell.angle_alpha   90.00
_cell.angle_beta   90.00
_cell.angle_gamma   90.00
#
_symmetry.space_group_name_H-M   'P 1'
#
loop_
_entity.id
_entity.type
_entity.pdbx_description
1 polymer ?
#
loop_
_entity_poly.entity_id
_entity_poly.type
_entity_poly.pdbx_seq_one_letter_code
_entity_poly.pdbx_strand_id
1 'polypeptide(L)'
;MTATIVRPLRGRMEVRGLRGPRGDEPSNRSMFKTATGKAIRPTWVDAPEGAPRWQGYWVIAREHLTDVAEAIAIRDGQVEIEMHYSATEQCDRRCRSAEGDECTCSCEGKYHGNNHHASWIDVGETTLVRSAGSKTVTRTLTRHQAQEDRDARLEEWIRQLRE
;
A
#
# COMPACT_ATOMS: atom_id res chain seq x y z
N MET A 1 15.17 9.72 -3.16
CA MET A 1 14.87 8.72 -2.11
C MET A 1 13.55 8.11 -2.46
N THR A 2 13.44 6.81 -2.65
CA THR A 2 12.18 6.14 -3.00
C THR A 2 11.36 5.96 -1.74
N ALA A 3 10.05 6.26 -1.80
CA ALA A 3 9.15 6.01 -0.69
C ALA A 3 8.90 4.50 -0.56
N THR A 4 8.76 4.03 0.67
CA THR A 4 8.47 2.62 0.98
C THR A 4 7.23 2.53 1.86
N ILE A 5 6.30 1.68 1.48
CA ILE A 5 5.14 1.32 2.30
C ILE A 5 5.41 -0.03 2.93
N VAL A 6 5.35 -0.11 4.25
CA VAL A 6 5.46 -1.37 4.98
C VAL A 6 4.08 -1.74 5.52
N ARG A 7 3.54 -2.86 5.04
CA ARG A 7 2.29 -3.43 5.52
C ARG A 7 2.59 -4.63 6.43
N PRO A 8 2.54 -4.46 7.75
CA PRO A 8 2.80 -5.55 8.69
C PRO A 8 1.67 -6.59 8.67
N LEU A 9 1.91 -7.77 9.26
CA LEU A 9 0.88 -8.80 9.46
C LEU A 9 -0.34 -8.27 10.23
N ARG A 10 -0.11 -7.42 11.21
CA ARG A 10 -1.14 -6.83 12.07
C ARG A 10 -0.86 -5.36 12.30
N GLY A 11 -1.90 -4.59 12.55
CA GLY A 11 -1.77 -3.17 12.81
C GLY A 11 -1.88 -2.31 11.56
N ARG A 12 -1.42 -1.09 11.66
CA ARG A 12 -1.47 -0.09 10.59
C ARG A 12 -0.24 -0.21 9.69
N MET A 13 -0.35 0.25 8.45
CA MET A 13 0.79 0.38 7.56
C MET A 13 1.64 1.61 7.88
N GLU A 14 2.92 1.52 7.56
CA GLU A 14 3.89 2.61 7.69
C GLU A 14 4.30 3.10 6.30
N VAL A 15 4.37 4.41 6.12
CA VAL A 15 4.88 5.02 4.89
C VAL A 15 6.15 5.79 5.22
N ARG A 16 7.26 5.28 4.76
CA ARG A 16 8.62 5.77 5.01
C ARG A 16 9.16 6.52 3.81
N GLY A 17 10.24 7.29 4.00
CA GLY A 17 10.89 8.04 2.93
C GLY A 17 10.16 9.31 2.48
N LEU A 18 9.03 9.64 3.09
CA LEU A 18 8.30 10.89 2.88
C LEU A 18 8.59 11.86 4.02
N ARG A 19 8.56 13.15 3.70
CA ARG A 19 8.72 14.20 4.72
C ARG A 19 7.55 14.22 5.70
N GLY A 20 7.85 14.51 6.95
CA GLY A 20 6.86 14.77 7.99
C GLY A 20 6.07 16.06 7.75
N PRO A 21 5.08 16.34 8.60
CA PRO A 21 4.31 17.57 8.53
C PRO A 21 5.23 18.77 8.77
N ARG A 22 5.22 19.71 7.84
CA ARG A 22 5.86 21.04 7.98
C ARG A 22 4.85 22.07 7.55
N GLY A 23 4.69 23.13 8.33
CA GLY A 23 4.01 24.38 8.02
C GLY A 23 3.11 24.37 6.77
N ASP A 24 3.32 25.31 5.87
CA ASP A 24 2.36 25.68 4.83
C ASP A 24 2.48 24.90 3.49
N GLU A 25 3.34 23.90 3.37
CA GLU A 25 3.41 23.10 2.14
C GLU A 25 2.22 22.12 2.07
N PRO A 26 1.71 21.84 0.84
CA PRO A 26 0.73 20.76 0.64
C PRO A 26 1.34 19.46 1.14
N SER A 27 0.99 19.15 2.38
CA SER A 27 1.64 18.12 3.16
C SER A 27 1.27 16.75 2.60
N ASN A 28 2.13 15.76 2.80
CA ASN A 28 1.81 14.36 2.53
C ASN A 28 0.45 13.97 3.15
N ARG A 29 0.08 14.55 4.27
CA ARG A 29 -1.24 14.39 4.88
C ARG A 29 -2.38 14.81 3.93
N SER A 30 -2.23 15.90 3.20
CA SER A 30 -3.22 16.35 2.20
C SER A 30 -3.30 15.37 1.03
N MET A 31 -2.16 14.91 0.53
CA MET A 31 -2.09 13.91 -0.53
C MET A 31 -2.84 12.63 -0.12
N PHE A 32 -2.59 12.10 1.08
CA PHE A 32 -3.27 10.90 1.56
C PHE A 32 -4.79 11.07 1.65
N LYS A 33 -5.25 12.23 2.15
CA LYS A 33 -6.69 12.53 2.22
C LYS A 33 -7.34 12.63 0.84
N THR A 34 -6.65 13.25 -0.11
CA THR A 34 -7.15 13.38 -1.48
C THR A 34 -7.19 12.02 -2.18
N ALA A 35 -6.14 11.22 -2.02
CA ALA A 35 -6.03 9.91 -2.64
C ALA A 35 -7.16 8.97 -2.24
N THR A 36 -7.49 8.93 -0.96
CA THR A 36 -8.51 8.01 -0.45
C THR A 36 -9.94 8.54 -0.61
N GLY A 37 -10.12 9.83 -0.91
CA GLY A 37 -11.44 10.47 -0.93
C GLY A 37 -12.20 10.40 0.40
N LYS A 38 -11.56 9.98 1.47
CA LYS A 38 -12.14 9.72 2.79
C LYS A 38 -11.50 10.59 3.86
N ALA A 39 -12.17 10.75 4.98
CA ALA A 39 -11.66 11.44 6.15
C ALA A 39 -10.64 10.57 6.93
N ILE A 40 -9.54 10.18 6.28
CA ILE A 40 -8.49 9.43 6.94
C ILE A 40 -7.70 10.31 7.92
N ARG A 41 -7.11 9.67 8.92
CA ARG A 41 -6.28 10.32 9.94
C ARG A 41 -4.84 9.79 9.89
N PRO A 42 -4.03 10.25 8.92
CA PRO A 42 -2.61 9.90 8.88
C PRO A 42 -1.93 10.50 10.12
N THR A 43 -1.16 9.68 10.80
CA THR A 43 -0.39 10.09 11.99
C THR A 43 1.09 10.07 11.64
N TRP A 44 1.80 11.13 11.98
CA TRP A 44 3.26 11.16 11.87
C TRP A 44 3.89 10.61 13.14
N VAL A 45 4.89 9.76 12.97
CA VAL A 45 5.75 9.26 14.03
C VAL A 45 7.13 9.84 13.80
N ASP A 46 7.64 10.57 14.79
CA ASP A 46 8.96 11.18 14.71
C ASP A 46 10.07 10.10 14.72
N ALA A 47 11.18 10.44 14.12
CA ALA A 47 12.39 9.64 14.21
C ALA A 47 12.83 9.48 15.68
N PRO A 48 13.46 8.36 16.04
CA PRO A 48 14.04 8.17 17.36
C PRO A 48 14.98 9.32 17.73
N GLU A 49 15.13 9.56 19.02
CA GLU A 49 16.06 10.61 19.52
C GLU A 49 17.47 10.38 18.99
N GLY A 50 18.08 11.44 18.47
CA GLY A 50 19.40 11.37 17.84
C GLY A 50 19.41 10.89 16.38
N ALA A 51 18.31 10.36 15.88
CA ALA A 51 18.20 9.96 14.47
C ALA A 51 17.80 11.13 13.57
N PRO A 52 18.22 11.11 12.29
CA PRO A 52 17.78 12.13 11.33
C PRO A 52 16.26 12.17 11.17
N ARG A 53 15.67 13.33 11.07
CA ARG A 53 14.22 13.53 10.94
C ARG A 53 13.56 12.77 9.76
N TRP A 54 14.33 12.47 8.71
CA TRP A 54 13.84 11.70 7.57
C TRP A 54 13.55 10.22 7.89
N GLN A 55 13.99 9.71 9.05
CA GLN A 55 13.67 8.37 9.54
C GLN A 55 12.30 8.29 10.22
N GLY A 56 11.64 9.42 10.43
CA GLY A 56 10.24 9.40 10.81
C GLY A 56 9.35 8.84 9.69
N TYR A 57 8.13 8.46 10.01
CA TYR A 57 7.21 7.83 9.07
C TYR A 57 5.75 8.18 9.35
N TRP A 58 4.92 8.00 8.31
CA TRP A 58 3.48 8.14 8.43
C TRP A 58 2.84 6.79 8.76
N VAL A 59 1.82 6.81 9.61
CA VAL A 59 1.03 5.64 9.97
C VAL A 59 -0.39 5.83 9.45
N ILE A 60 -0.85 4.88 8.62
CA ILE A 60 -2.14 4.94 7.92
C ILE A 60 -2.84 3.58 8.06
N ALA A 61 -4.17 3.57 8.02
CA ALA A 61 -4.94 2.34 8.05
C ALA A 61 -4.66 1.48 6.79
N ARG A 62 -4.57 0.18 6.95
CA ARG A 62 -4.16 -0.79 5.91
C ARG A 62 -5.10 -0.84 4.72
N GLU A 63 -6.39 -0.62 4.95
CA GLU A 63 -7.44 -0.57 3.93
C GLU A 63 -7.22 0.49 2.85
N HIS A 64 -6.28 1.42 3.06
CA HIS A 64 -5.94 2.47 2.11
C HIS A 64 -4.64 2.20 1.35
N LEU A 65 -4.15 0.95 1.37
CA LEU A 65 -2.86 0.61 0.75
C LEU A 65 -2.82 0.99 -0.73
N THR A 66 -3.80 0.56 -1.50
CA THR A 66 -3.88 0.82 -2.95
C THR A 66 -3.91 2.31 -3.25
N ASP A 67 -4.83 3.05 -2.65
CA ASP A 67 -5.00 4.48 -2.91
C ASP A 67 -3.73 5.27 -2.57
N VAL A 68 -3.10 4.93 -1.44
CA VAL A 68 -1.88 5.61 -0.98
C VAL A 68 -0.68 5.25 -1.85
N ALA A 69 -0.54 3.98 -2.23
CA ALA A 69 0.56 3.53 -3.08
C ALA A 69 0.50 4.19 -4.47
N GLU A 70 -0.68 4.22 -5.08
CA GLU A 70 -0.90 4.87 -6.36
C GLU A 70 -0.63 6.38 -6.30
N ALA A 71 -1.11 7.06 -5.27
CA ALA A 71 -0.86 8.48 -5.12
C ALA A 71 0.63 8.81 -5.01
N ILE A 72 1.39 7.98 -4.27
CA ILE A 72 2.85 8.14 -4.16
C ILE A 72 3.52 7.83 -5.50
N ALA A 73 3.17 6.72 -6.16
CA ALA A 73 3.77 6.33 -7.43
C ALA A 73 3.51 7.37 -8.52
N ILE A 74 2.29 7.91 -8.62
CA ILE A 74 1.93 8.95 -9.58
C ILE A 74 2.72 10.23 -9.32
N ARG A 75 2.87 10.65 -8.07
CA ARG A 75 3.60 11.86 -7.70
C ARG A 75 5.11 11.70 -7.86
N ASP A 76 5.68 10.66 -7.26
CA ASP A 76 7.12 10.50 -7.07
C ASP A 76 7.78 9.60 -8.13
N GLY A 77 6.98 8.95 -8.98
CA GLY A 77 7.44 8.08 -10.07
C GLY A 77 7.34 6.60 -9.75
N GLN A 78 7.60 6.22 -8.52
CA GLN A 78 7.47 4.84 -8.03
C GLN A 78 7.37 4.80 -6.51
N VAL A 79 6.90 3.66 -6.00
CA VAL A 79 6.87 3.32 -4.57
C VAL A 79 7.22 1.84 -4.39
N GLU A 80 8.00 1.53 -3.36
CA GLU A 80 8.21 0.16 -2.91
C GLU A 80 7.15 -0.22 -1.88
N ILE A 81 6.64 -1.45 -1.98
CA ILE A 81 5.61 -1.97 -1.08
C ILE A 81 6.12 -3.27 -0.48
N GLU A 82 6.40 -3.25 0.81
CA GLU A 82 6.79 -4.40 1.60
C GLU A 82 5.57 -4.94 2.34
N MET A 83 5.17 -6.16 2.03
CA MET A 83 3.99 -6.82 2.60
C MET A 83 4.39 -8.05 3.40
N HIS A 84 3.93 -8.10 4.64
CA HIS A 84 4.16 -9.24 5.52
C HIS A 84 2.94 -10.15 5.50
N TYR A 85 3.18 -11.44 5.25
CA TYR A 85 2.16 -12.49 5.22
C TYR A 85 2.49 -13.59 6.24
N SER A 86 1.46 -14.24 6.75
CA SER A 86 1.63 -15.42 7.57
C SER A 86 2.09 -16.60 6.69
N ALA A 87 3.14 -17.30 7.10
CA ALA A 87 3.60 -18.49 6.40
C ALA A 87 2.70 -19.71 6.67
N THR A 88 1.89 -19.67 7.73
CA THR A 88 1.10 -20.80 8.23
C THR A 88 -0.40 -20.63 8.07
N GLU A 89 -0.89 -19.41 7.91
CA GLU A 89 -2.31 -19.12 7.79
C GLU A 89 -2.80 -19.51 6.40
N GLN A 90 -3.78 -20.43 6.33
CA GLN A 90 -4.37 -20.87 5.07
C GLN A 90 -5.50 -19.96 4.63
N CYS A 91 -5.70 -19.84 3.31
CA CYS A 91 -6.83 -19.13 2.74
C CYS A 91 -8.13 -19.81 3.14
N ASP A 92 -8.98 -19.10 3.86
CA ASP A 92 -10.35 -19.51 4.13
C ASP A 92 -11.34 -18.87 3.13
N ARG A 93 -12.62 -19.16 3.33
CA ARG A 93 -13.70 -18.58 2.52
C ARG A 93 -13.74 -17.06 2.63
N ARG A 94 -13.37 -16.49 3.78
CA ARG A 94 -13.35 -15.03 4.02
C ARG A 94 -12.26 -14.36 3.20
N CYS A 95 -11.10 -14.99 3.11
CA CYS A 95 -10.01 -14.51 2.26
C CYS A 95 -10.42 -14.46 0.79
N ARG A 96 -11.15 -15.47 0.30
CA ARG A 96 -11.57 -15.54 -1.10
C ARG A 96 -12.67 -14.54 -1.46
N SER A 97 -13.49 -14.13 -0.51
CA SER A 97 -14.58 -13.17 -0.70
C SER A 97 -14.24 -11.75 -0.24
N ALA A 98 -13.02 -11.51 0.23
CA ALA A 98 -12.63 -10.19 0.71
C ALA A 98 -12.37 -9.22 -0.45
N GLU A 99 -12.90 -8.02 -0.34
CA GLU A 99 -12.82 -6.96 -1.37
C GLU A 99 -11.67 -5.98 -1.16
N GLY A 100 -10.85 -6.14 -0.12
CA GLY A 100 -9.82 -5.17 0.25
C GLY A 100 -8.43 -5.78 0.44
N ASP A 101 -7.43 -4.92 0.68
CA ASP A 101 -6.02 -5.27 0.83
C ASP A 101 -5.66 -5.96 2.16
N GLU A 102 -6.65 -6.47 2.89
CA GLU A 102 -6.46 -6.97 4.25
C GLU A 102 -5.90 -8.39 4.34
N CYS A 103 -5.70 -9.07 3.22
CA CYS A 103 -5.19 -10.44 3.21
C CYS A 103 -3.80 -10.52 3.82
N THR A 104 -3.66 -11.40 4.83
CA THR A 104 -2.39 -11.71 5.51
C THR A 104 -2.00 -13.17 5.39
N CYS A 105 -2.79 -13.98 4.70
CA CYS A 105 -2.55 -15.42 4.57
C CYS A 105 -1.42 -15.75 3.59
N SER A 106 -1.01 -16.99 3.57
CA SER A 106 0.10 -17.51 2.77
C SER A 106 -0.11 -17.41 1.26
N CYS A 107 -1.32 -17.10 0.78
CA CYS A 107 -1.62 -16.93 -0.66
C CYS A 107 -1.15 -15.59 -1.24
N GLU A 108 -0.67 -14.66 -0.41
CA GLU A 108 -0.16 -13.34 -0.84
C GLU A 108 -1.18 -12.50 -1.63
N GLY A 109 -2.46 -12.70 -1.37
CA GLY A 109 -3.53 -12.05 -2.13
C GLY A 109 -3.86 -12.71 -3.47
N LYS A 110 -3.17 -13.78 -3.85
CA LYS A 110 -3.33 -14.45 -5.16
C LYS A 110 -4.73 -14.96 -5.45
N TYR A 111 -5.49 -15.29 -4.41
CA TYR A 111 -6.88 -15.76 -4.49
C TYR A 111 -7.87 -14.79 -3.85
N HIS A 112 -7.42 -13.56 -3.62
CA HIS A 112 -8.16 -12.55 -2.91
C HIS A 112 -9.10 -11.82 -3.87
N GLY A 113 -10.40 -11.84 -3.58
CA GLY A 113 -11.40 -11.13 -4.37
C GLY A 113 -11.24 -11.30 -5.88
N ASN A 114 -11.66 -10.36 -6.65
CA ASN A 114 -11.59 -10.39 -8.11
C ASN A 114 -10.19 -10.10 -8.70
N ASN A 115 -9.10 -10.56 -8.10
CA ASN A 115 -7.73 -10.33 -8.60
C ASN A 115 -7.31 -8.84 -8.70
N HIS A 116 -7.82 -7.98 -7.83
CA HIS A 116 -7.50 -6.55 -7.86
C HIS A 116 -6.00 -6.21 -7.78
N HIS A 117 -5.16 -7.17 -7.41
CA HIS A 117 -3.71 -7.00 -7.35
C HIS A 117 -2.95 -7.78 -8.43
N ALA A 118 -3.62 -8.29 -9.44
CA ALA A 118 -2.96 -9.07 -10.50
C ALA A 118 -1.89 -8.24 -11.23
N SER A 119 -2.13 -6.96 -11.45
CA SER A 119 -1.19 -6.04 -12.08
C SER A 119 0.08 -5.79 -11.25
N TRP A 120 -0.01 -5.91 -9.92
CA TRP A 120 1.13 -5.72 -9.01
C TRP A 120 2.03 -6.94 -8.90
N ILE A 121 1.61 -8.08 -9.45
CA ILE A 121 2.32 -9.36 -9.29
C ILE A 121 3.45 -9.52 -10.32
N ASP A 122 3.35 -8.89 -11.47
CA ASP A 122 4.19 -9.22 -12.62
C ASP A 122 5.44 -8.33 -12.83
N VAL A 123 5.65 -7.29 -12.03
CA VAL A 123 6.73 -6.35 -12.29
C VAL A 123 7.59 -6.11 -11.06
N GLY A 124 8.63 -6.88 -10.92
CA GLY A 124 9.70 -6.67 -9.95
C GLY A 124 10.20 -7.95 -9.29
N GLU A 125 11.49 -8.02 -9.05
CA GLU A 125 12.11 -9.11 -8.30
C GLU A 125 11.46 -9.24 -6.91
N THR A 126 10.75 -10.33 -6.71
CA THR A 126 10.18 -10.67 -5.40
C THR A 126 11.28 -11.25 -4.52
N THR A 127 11.84 -10.44 -3.66
CA THR A 127 12.77 -10.93 -2.64
C THR A 127 11.99 -11.54 -1.49
N LEU A 128 12.07 -12.86 -1.35
CA LEU A 128 11.45 -13.60 -0.25
C LEU A 128 12.44 -13.72 0.91
N VAL A 129 12.17 -13.00 1.99
CA VAL A 129 12.85 -13.19 3.27
C VAL A 129 11.93 -13.97 4.19
N ARG A 130 12.33 -15.17 4.60
CA ARG A 130 11.59 -15.98 5.58
C ARG A 130 12.19 -15.76 6.96
N SER A 131 11.43 -15.17 7.85
CA SER A 131 11.62 -15.34 9.29
C SER A 131 10.61 -16.37 9.81
N ALA A 132 10.90 -17.01 10.94
CA ALA A 132 10.04 -18.07 11.50
C ALA A 132 8.58 -17.60 11.60
N GLY A 133 7.69 -18.19 10.82
CA GLY A 133 6.25 -17.93 10.81
C GLY A 133 5.75 -16.75 9.98
N SER A 134 6.62 -15.98 9.32
CA SER A 134 6.22 -14.89 8.42
C SER A 134 6.96 -14.93 7.09
N LYS A 135 6.34 -14.38 6.06
CA LYS A 135 6.88 -14.22 4.72
C LYS A 135 6.77 -12.74 4.35
N THR A 136 7.85 -12.16 3.87
CA THR A 136 7.86 -10.79 3.36
C THR A 136 7.95 -10.81 1.84
N VAL A 137 7.09 -10.05 1.20
CA VAL A 137 7.07 -9.85 -0.27
C VAL A 137 7.26 -8.36 -0.53
N THR A 138 8.26 -8.02 -1.34
CA THR A 138 8.49 -6.65 -1.79
C THR A 138 8.07 -6.52 -3.25
N ARG A 139 7.35 -5.45 -3.56
CA ARG A 139 6.87 -5.11 -4.90
C ARG A 139 7.15 -3.64 -5.18
N THR A 140 7.36 -3.32 -6.45
CA THR A 140 7.48 -1.93 -6.89
C THR A 140 6.28 -1.57 -7.74
N LEU A 141 5.61 -0.47 -7.41
CA LEU A 141 4.57 0.13 -8.22
C LEU A 141 5.13 1.36 -8.91
N THR A 142 5.12 1.39 -10.24
CA THR A 142 5.57 2.53 -11.03
C THR A 142 4.42 3.48 -11.33
N ARG A 143 4.75 4.73 -11.73
CA ARG A 143 3.74 5.72 -12.15
C ARG A 143 2.85 5.21 -13.27
N HIS A 144 3.44 4.57 -14.27
CA HIS A 144 2.71 4.07 -15.44
C HIS A 144 1.66 3.05 -15.02
N GLN A 145 2.05 2.04 -14.25
CA GLN A 145 1.14 1.03 -13.71
C GLN A 145 0.05 1.64 -12.83
N ALA A 146 0.41 2.57 -11.93
CA ALA A 146 -0.56 3.23 -11.07
C ALA A 146 -1.61 4.04 -11.87
N GLN A 147 -1.21 4.64 -12.98
CA GLN A 147 -2.13 5.35 -13.88
C GLN A 147 -3.04 4.38 -14.63
N GLU A 148 -2.48 3.32 -15.22
CA GLU A 148 -3.26 2.29 -15.93
C GLU A 148 -4.30 1.64 -15.03
N ASP A 149 -3.92 1.24 -13.82
CA ASP A 149 -4.83 0.62 -12.85
C ASP A 149 -5.97 1.57 -12.44
N ARG A 150 -5.64 2.84 -12.26
CA ARG A 150 -6.61 3.88 -11.91
C ARG A 150 -7.60 4.13 -13.05
N ASP A 151 -7.10 4.22 -14.28
CA ASP A 151 -7.92 4.45 -15.47
C ASP A 151 -8.84 3.26 -15.73
N ALA A 152 -8.33 2.03 -15.60
CA ALA A 152 -9.14 0.81 -15.73
C ALA A 152 -10.29 0.74 -14.71
N ARG A 153 -10.03 1.12 -13.45
CA ARG A 153 -11.10 1.18 -12.44
C ARG A 153 -12.12 2.27 -12.74
N LEU A 154 -11.70 3.40 -13.25
CA LEU A 154 -12.60 4.47 -13.64
C LEU A 154 -13.50 4.04 -14.80
N GLU A 155 -12.95 3.39 -15.81
CA GLU A 155 -13.72 2.85 -16.95
C GLU A 155 -14.73 1.81 -16.49
N GLU A 156 -14.34 0.90 -15.61
CA GLU A 156 -15.24 -0.11 -15.03
C GLU A 156 -16.39 0.55 -14.26
N TRP A 157 -16.08 1.53 -13.41
CA TRP A 157 -17.10 2.27 -12.67
C TRP A 157 -18.09 3.01 -13.61
N ILE A 158 -17.58 3.65 -14.67
CA ILE A 158 -18.43 4.31 -15.68
C ILE A 158 -19.33 3.29 -16.39
N ARG A 159 -18.81 2.10 -16.69
CA ARG A 159 -19.58 1.03 -17.31
C ARG A 159 -20.77 0.59 -16.41
N GLN A 160 -20.51 0.38 -15.14
CA GLN A 160 -21.53 0.00 -14.16
C GLN A 160 -22.62 1.07 -13.98
N LEU A 161 -22.32 2.34 -14.16
CA LEU A 161 -23.33 3.41 -14.07
C LEU A 161 -24.25 3.49 -15.29
N ARG A 162 -23.93 2.82 -16.39
CA ARG A 162 -24.69 2.85 -17.65
C ARG A 162 -25.64 1.63 -17.79
N GLU A 163 -25.46 0.63 -16.95
CA GLU A 163 -26.33 -0.54 -16.84
C GLU A 163 -27.49 -0.30 -15.85
#